data_87ca5c56438b748202d8739751ad2034
#
_entry.id   87ca5c56438b748202d8739751ad2034
#
_cell.length_a   1.000
_cell.length_b   1.000
_cell.length_c   1.000
_cell.angle_alpha   90.00
_cell.angle_beta   90.00
_cell.angle_gamma   90.00
#
_symmetry.space_group_name_H-M   'P 1'
#
loop_
_entity.id
_entity.type
_entity.pdbx_description
1 polymer ?
#
loop_
_entity_poly.entity_id
_entity_poly.type
_entity_poly.pdbx_seq_one_letter_code
_entity_poly.pdbx_strand_id
1 'polypeptide(L)'
;MYLLNNDVEFLNRAIENYGKGWNINENYYTGENYAFCLNLKAQEIAESDEKIYCNFEAKKTRRKIIENLENEINNDEFQNRTDTKWIYATLSHCYLSIEMDDKAKEFENMFLENSLDWEIETFENSKKQLIEIIN
;
A
#
# COMPACT_ATOMS: atom_id res chain seq x y z
N MET A 1 3.01 10.09 -14.27
CA MET A 1 4.48 10.13 -14.05
C MET A 1 5.20 9.55 -15.26
N TYR A 2 6.22 10.21 -15.73
CA TYR A 2 7.03 9.73 -16.85
C TYR A 2 8.34 9.15 -16.32
N LEU A 3 8.65 7.90 -16.71
CA LEU A 3 9.87 7.23 -16.30
C LEU A 3 10.83 7.09 -17.49
N LEU A 4 12.08 7.43 -17.27
CA LEU A 4 13.16 7.17 -18.22
C LEU A 4 13.53 5.68 -18.16
N ASN A 5 14.29 5.19 -19.17
CA ASN A 5 14.69 3.78 -19.23
C ASN A 5 15.39 3.30 -17.97
N ASN A 6 16.25 4.12 -17.37
CA ASN A 6 16.95 3.78 -16.13
C ASN A 6 15.96 3.64 -14.96
N ASP A 7 14.94 4.50 -14.92
CA ASP A 7 13.94 4.47 -13.87
C ASP A 7 13.07 3.23 -13.96
N VAL A 8 12.74 2.78 -15.19
CA VAL A 8 12.00 1.54 -15.42
C VAL A 8 12.81 0.35 -14.91
N GLU A 9 14.13 0.33 -15.15
CA GLU A 9 15.00 -0.74 -14.68
C GLU A 9 15.09 -0.76 -13.16
N PHE A 10 15.23 0.39 -12.51
CA PHE A 10 15.18 0.50 -11.07
C PHE A 10 13.83 0.03 -10.52
N LEU A 11 12.74 0.41 -11.17
CA LEU A 11 11.41 0.01 -10.78
C LEU A 11 11.24 -1.52 -10.85
N ASN A 12 11.72 -2.16 -11.92
CA ASN A 12 11.67 -3.61 -12.05
C ASN A 12 12.47 -4.31 -10.94
N ARG A 13 13.62 -3.77 -10.56
CA ARG A 13 14.43 -4.29 -9.46
C ARG A 13 13.70 -4.13 -8.11
N ALA A 14 13.06 -2.98 -7.91
CA ALA A 14 12.28 -2.73 -6.70
C ALA A 14 11.13 -3.72 -6.58
N ILE A 15 10.40 -3.95 -7.68
CA ILE A 15 9.31 -4.94 -7.72
C ILE A 15 9.84 -6.33 -7.36
N GLU A 16 10.96 -6.74 -7.95
CA GLU A 16 11.56 -8.03 -7.66
C GLU A 16 11.95 -8.16 -6.18
N ASN A 17 12.63 -7.16 -5.64
CA ASN A 17 13.10 -7.17 -4.26
C ASN A 17 11.97 -7.12 -3.24
N TYR A 18 11.00 -6.22 -3.42
CA TYR A 18 9.84 -6.13 -2.54
C TYR A 18 8.97 -7.38 -2.65
N GLY A 19 8.82 -7.92 -3.87
CA GLY A 19 8.06 -9.14 -4.08
C GLY A 19 8.68 -10.33 -3.36
N LYS A 20 9.99 -10.48 -3.41
CA LYS A 20 10.70 -11.52 -2.67
C LYS A 20 10.54 -11.35 -1.16
N GLY A 21 10.70 -10.12 -0.68
CA GLY A 21 10.53 -9.82 0.75
C GLY A 21 9.12 -10.13 1.22
N TRP A 22 8.12 -9.73 0.45
CA TRP A 22 6.72 -9.99 0.76
C TRP A 22 6.42 -11.50 0.78
N ASN A 23 6.93 -12.26 -0.17
CA ASN A 23 6.70 -13.71 -0.23
C ASN A 23 7.36 -14.47 0.92
N ILE A 24 8.48 -13.98 1.42
CA ILE A 24 9.21 -14.63 2.53
C ILE A 24 8.56 -14.30 3.87
N ASN A 25 8.22 -13.04 4.07
CA ASN A 25 7.65 -12.55 5.33
C ASN A 25 6.62 -11.47 4.99
N GLU A 26 5.35 -11.78 5.09
CA GLU A 26 4.24 -10.91 4.70
C GLU A 26 4.15 -9.66 5.59
N ASN A 27 5.22 -8.86 5.60
CA ASN A 27 5.29 -7.59 6.30
C ASN A 27 4.50 -6.53 5.53
N TYR A 28 3.59 -5.83 6.20
CA TYR A 28 2.69 -4.88 5.53
C TYR A 28 3.45 -3.73 4.85
N TYR A 29 4.54 -3.28 5.44
CA TYR A 29 5.36 -2.22 4.85
C TYR A 29 5.94 -2.66 3.49
N THR A 30 6.55 -3.84 3.46
CA THR A 30 7.11 -4.41 2.24
C THR A 30 6.03 -4.69 1.21
N GLY A 31 4.89 -5.24 1.64
CA GLY A 31 3.76 -5.53 0.76
C GLY A 31 3.18 -4.29 0.13
N GLU A 32 3.01 -3.21 0.89
CA GLU A 32 2.48 -1.96 0.35
C GLU A 32 3.44 -1.32 -0.65
N ASN A 33 4.76 -1.36 -0.38
CA ASN A 33 5.76 -0.90 -1.34
C ASN A 33 5.73 -1.72 -2.62
N TYR A 34 5.59 -3.03 -2.51
CA TYR A 34 5.46 -3.93 -3.65
C TYR A 34 4.24 -3.55 -4.50
N ALA A 35 3.08 -3.42 -3.87
CA ALA A 35 1.84 -3.05 -4.55
C ALA A 35 1.93 -1.67 -5.23
N PHE A 36 2.50 -0.69 -4.53
CA PHE A 36 2.69 0.65 -5.09
C PHE A 36 3.58 0.63 -6.33
N CYS A 37 4.70 -0.10 -6.28
CA CYS A 37 5.60 -0.23 -7.42
C CYS A 37 4.92 -0.93 -8.61
N LEU A 38 4.07 -1.91 -8.35
CA LEU A 38 3.28 -2.56 -9.40
C LEU A 38 2.30 -1.60 -10.06
N ASN A 39 1.62 -0.77 -9.28
CA ASN A 39 0.73 0.27 -9.83
C ASN A 39 1.51 1.29 -10.65
N LEU A 40 2.69 1.69 -10.17
CA LEU A 40 3.55 2.63 -10.88
C LEU A 40 3.99 2.05 -12.23
N LYS A 41 4.39 0.79 -12.25
CA LYS A 41 4.74 0.11 -13.49
C LYS A 41 3.55 0.03 -14.44
N ALA A 42 2.36 -0.31 -13.93
CA ALA A 42 1.15 -0.37 -14.74
C ALA A 42 0.83 0.97 -15.41
N GLN A 43 1.08 2.08 -14.71
CA GLN A 43 0.84 3.41 -15.26
C GLN A 43 1.74 3.73 -16.44
N GLU A 44 2.98 3.21 -16.43
CA GLU A 44 4.00 3.52 -17.44
C GLU A 44 4.02 2.54 -18.61
N ILE A 45 3.30 1.42 -18.52
CA ILE A 45 3.28 0.39 -19.56
C ILE A 45 2.15 0.66 -20.55
N ALA A 46 2.49 0.57 -21.85
CA ALA A 46 1.50 0.64 -22.92
C ALA A 46 0.82 -0.70 -23.19
N GLU A 47 1.46 -1.81 -22.85
CA GLU A 47 0.95 -3.16 -23.14
C GLU A 47 -0.14 -3.58 -22.16
N SER A 48 -1.31 -3.92 -22.70
CA SER A 48 -2.53 -4.15 -21.92
C SER A 48 -2.45 -5.32 -20.96
N ASP A 49 -1.90 -6.45 -21.38
CA ASP A 49 -1.87 -7.68 -20.57
C ASP A 49 -0.99 -7.52 -19.35
N GLU A 50 0.18 -6.93 -19.51
CA GLU A 50 1.11 -6.69 -18.41
C GLU A 50 0.55 -5.63 -17.44
N LYS A 51 -0.11 -4.61 -17.97
CA LYS A 51 -0.77 -3.58 -17.17
C LYS A 51 -1.87 -4.19 -16.30
N ILE A 52 -2.69 -5.06 -16.87
CA ILE A 52 -3.76 -5.76 -16.15
C ILE A 52 -3.15 -6.64 -15.06
N TYR A 53 -2.09 -7.38 -15.38
CA TYR A 53 -1.40 -8.23 -14.41
C TYR A 53 -0.86 -7.44 -13.24
N CYS A 54 -0.16 -6.34 -13.50
CA CYS A 54 0.43 -5.51 -12.46
C CYS A 54 -0.64 -4.94 -11.51
N ASN A 55 -1.74 -4.43 -12.06
CA ASN A 55 -2.83 -3.90 -11.24
C ASN A 55 -3.55 -5.02 -10.47
N PHE A 56 -3.72 -6.18 -11.06
CA PHE A 56 -4.32 -7.32 -10.39
C PHE A 56 -3.46 -7.78 -9.22
N GLU A 57 -2.15 -7.92 -9.44
CA GLU A 57 -1.22 -8.36 -8.38
C GLU A 57 -1.15 -7.33 -7.25
N ALA A 58 -1.20 -6.04 -7.57
CA ALA A 58 -1.25 -4.98 -6.56
C ALA A 58 -2.49 -5.10 -5.68
N LYS A 59 -3.66 -5.30 -6.29
CA LYS A 59 -4.92 -5.48 -5.54
C LYS A 59 -4.87 -6.74 -4.68
N LYS A 60 -4.39 -7.83 -5.23
CA LYS A 60 -4.26 -9.10 -4.52
C LYS A 60 -3.37 -8.95 -3.28
N THR A 61 -2.24 -8.26 -3.44
CA THR A 61 -1.31 -7.99 -2.35
C THR A 61 -1.98 -7.16 -1.26
N ARG A 62 -2.68 -6.09 -1.64
CA ARG A 62 -3.36 -5.22 -0.67
C ARG A 62 -4.50 -5.93 0.05
N ARG A 63 -5.24 -6.81 -0.62
CA ARG A 63 -6.26 -7.62 0.06
C ARG A 63 -5.64 -8.55 1.10
N LYS A 64 -4.48 -9.11 0.79
CA LYS A 64 -3.77 -9.96 1.76
C LYS A 64 -3.25 -9.15 2.95
N ILE A 65 -2.76 -7.94 2.71
CA ILE A 65 -2.37 -7.02 3.78
C ILE A 65 -3.57 -6.73 4.68
N ILE A 66 -4.72 -6.42 4.10
CA ILE A 66 -5.95 -6.17 4.87
C ILE A 66 -6.29 -7.37 5.75
N GLU A 67 -6.29 -8.56 5.18
CA GLU A 67 -6.58 -9.79 5.94
C GLU A 67 -5.63 -9.95 7.12
N ASN A 68 -4.33 -9.81 6.86
CA ASN A 68 -3.31 -9.97 7.89
C ASN A 68 -3.44 -8.91 8.98
N LEU A 69 -3.64 -7.65 8.62
CA LEU A 69 -3.71 -6.57 9.59
C LEU A 69 -5.00 -6.58 10.39
N GLU A 70 -6.12 -6.97 9.80
CA GLU A 70 -7.36 -7.10 10.55
C GLU A 70 -7.27 -8.24 11.58
N ASN A 71 -6.57 -9.31 11.25
CA ASN A 71 -6.28 -10.37 12.22
C ASN A 71 -5.42 -9.86 13.37
N GLU A 72 -4.43 -9.00 13.07
CA GLU A 72 -3.59 -8.39 14.10
C GLU A 72 -4.39 -7.47 15.02
N ILE A 73 -5.31 -6.66 14.48
CA ILE A 73 -6.15 -5.77 15.28
C ILE A 73 -7.00 -6.56 16.27
N ASN A 74 -7.45 -7.73 15.89
CA ASN A 74 -8.27 -8.59 16.73
C ASN A 74 -7.47 -9.40 17.76
N ASN A 75 -6.15 -9.30 17.74
CA ASN A 75 -5.26 -9.95 18.70
C ASN A 75 -5.22 -9.13 19.99
N ASP A 76 -5.27 -9.81 21.15
CA ASP A 76 -5.25 -9.16 22.47
C ASP A 76 -4.00 -8.32 22.70
N GLU A 77 -2.89 -8.66 22.06
CA GLU A 77 -1.62 -7.94 22.17
C GLU A 77 -1.49 -6.73 21.25
N PHE A 78 -2.52 -6.45 20.45
CA PHE A 78 -2.41 -5.38 19.43
C PHE A 78 -2.05 -4.03 20.04
N GLN A 79 -2.69 -3.65 21.15
CA GLN A 79 -2.46 -2.33 21.76
C GLN A 79 -1.06 -2.19 22.37
N ASN A 80 -0.35 -3.28 22.53
CA ASN A 80 1.04 -3.26 23.03
C ASN A 80 2.06 -2.97 21.91
N ARG A 81 1.63 -2.97 20.66
CA ARG A 81 2.50 -2.66 19.52
C ARG A 81 2.83 -1.18 19.48
N THR A 82 4.00 -0.86 18.95
CA THR A 82 4.45 0.52 18.78
C THR A 82 4.01 1.14 17.44
N ASP A 83 3.52 0.32 16.53
CA ASP A 83 3.16 0.73 15.17
C ASP A 83 1.65 0.75 14.88
N THR A 84 0.80 0.76 15.93
CA THR A 84 -0.66 0.67 15.76
C THR A 84 -1.21 1.73 14.82
N LYS A 85 -0.79 2.98 14.97
CA LYS A 85 -1.27 4.07 14.10
C LYS A 85 -0.90 3.85 12.63
N TRP A 86 0.30 3.31 12.38
CA TRP A 86 0.75 3.05 11.00
C TRP A 86 0.02 1.85 10.39
N ILE A 87 -0.42 0.91 11.22
CA ILE A 87 -1.30 -0.17 10.78
C ILE A 87 -2.64 0.41 10.32
N TYR A 88 -3.22 1.34 11.08
CA TYR A 88 -4.45 2.02 10.67
C TYR A 88 -4.25 2.80 9.37
N ALA A 89 -3.13 3.50 9.23
CA ALA A 89 -2.81 4.24 8.01
C ALA A 89 -2.73 3.30 6.80
N THR A 90 -2.05 2.18 6.96
CA THR A 90 -1.90 1.18 5.89
C THR A 90 -3.25 0.58 5.51
N LEU A 91 -4.08 0.22 6.49
CA LEU A 91 -5.42 -0.29 6.23
C LEU A 91 -6.27 0.72 5.48
N SER A 92 -6.21 1.99 5.88
CA SER A 92 -6.93 3.05 5.17
C SER A 92 -6.53 3.10 3.70
N HIS A 93 -5.23 3.11 3.43
CA HIS A 93 -4.73 3.16 2.05
C HIS A 93 -5.10 1.90 1.26
N CYS A 94 -4.99 0.72 1.86
CA CYS A 94 -5.34 -0.52 1.18
C CYS A 94 -6.83 -0.57 0.83
N TYR A 95 -7.70 -0.19 1.76
CA TYR A 95 -9.13 -0.12 1.48
C TYR A 95 -9.47 0.90 0.40
N LEU A 96 -8.80 2.06 0.42
CA LEU A 96 -8.98 3.07 -0.61
C LEU A 96 -8.63 2.51 -1.99
N SER A 97 -7.55 1.75 -2.08
CA SER A 97 -7.08 1.21 -3.36
C SER A 97 -8.03 0.19 -3.98
N ILE A 98 -8.88 -0.44 -3.18
CA ILE A 98 -9.88 -1.40 -3.65
C ILE A 98 -11.30 -0.82 -3.63
N GLU A 99 -11.39 0.51 -3.56
CA GLU A 99 -12.64 1.26 -3.66
C GLU A 99 -13.64 0.99 -2.51
N MET A 100 -13.12 0.66 -1.32
CA MET A 100 -13.94 0.53 -0.13
C MET A 100 -13.78 1.80 0.73
N ASP A 101 -14.36 2.89 0.26
CA ASP A 101 -14.14 4.23 0.80
C ASP A 101 -14.60 4.38 2.25
N ASP A 102 -15.71 3.74 2.63
CA ASP A 102 -16.21 3.82 4.00
C ASP A 102 -15.23 3.20 5.00
N LYS A 103 -14.67 2.04 4.66
CA LYS A 103 -13.65 1.39 5.47
C LYS A 103 -12.36 2.20 5.50
N ALA A 104 -11.97 2.76 4.37
CA ALA A 104 -10.79 3.63 4.29
C ALA A 104 -10.93 4.82 5.24
N LYS A 105 -12.11 5.44 5.28
CA LYS A 105 -12.38 6.59 6.14
C LYS A 105 -12.39 6.19 7.61
N GLU A 106 -12.95 5.03 7.93
CA GLU A 106 -12.96 4.51 9.30
C GLU A 106 -11.54 4.42 9.87
N PHE A 107 -10.63 3.80 9.12
CA PHE A 107 -9.25 3.66 9.56
C PHE A 107 -8.46 4.96 9.50
N GLU A 108 -8.76 5.84 8.56
CA GLU A 108 -8.19 7.19 8.53
C GLU A 108 -8.52 7.93 9.83
N ASN A 109 -9.77 7.88 10.28
CA ASN A 109 -10.18 8.53 11.52
C ASN A 109 -9.45 7.94 12.73
N MET A 110 -9.26 6.62 12.76
CA MET A 110 -8.51 5.98 13.83
C MET A 110 -7.04 6.42 13.85
N PHE A 111 -6.44 6.58 12.69
CA PHE A 111 -5.08 7.11 12.57
C PHE A 111 -5.00 8.55 13.09
N LEU A 112 -5.96 9.39 12.71
CA LEU A 112 -5.94 10.82 13.03
C LEU A 112 -6.10 11.11 14.53
N GLU A 113 -6.73 10.22 15.29
CA GLU A 113 -7.02 10.44 16.72
C GLU A 113 -5.78 10.77 17.54
N ASN A 114 -4.64 10.15 17.25
CA ASN A 114 -3.43 10.27 18.06
C ASN A 114 -2.20 10.64 17.21
N SER A 115 -2.39 11.30 16.07
CA SER A 115 -1.30 11.60 15.17
C SER A 115 -0.80 13.04 15.34
N LEU A 116 0.51 13.20 15.21
CA LEU A 116 1.18 14.49 15.19
C LEU A 116 1.05 15.12 13.79
N ASP A 117 1.24 16.43 13.71
CA ASP A 117 1.09 17.16 12.44
C ASP A 117 1.96 16.60 11.32
N TRP A 118 3.21 16.25 11.61
CA TRP A 118 4.10 15.68 10.60
C TRP A 118 3.67 14.27 10.14
N GLU A 119 3.04 13.51 11.04
CA GLU A 119 2.49 12.19 10.70
C GLU A 119 1.29 12.33 9.78
N ILE A 120 0.43 13.29 10.06
CA ILE A 120 -0.74 13.60 9.22
C ILE A 120 -0.28 14.03 7.83
N GLU A 121 0.74 14.88 7.76
CA GLU A 121 1.31 15.32 6.47
C GLU A 121 1.85 14.13 5.67
N THR A 122 2.56 13.21 6.33
CA THR A 122 3.07 11.99 5.70
C THR A 122 1.92 11.14 5.16
N PHE A 123 0.87 10.96 5.95
CA PHE A 123 -0.33 10.20 5.55
C PHE A 123 -1.00 10.84 4.33
N GLU A 124 -1.22 12.15 4.37
CA GLU A 124 -1.89 12.87 3.27
C GLU A 124 -1.08 12.82 1.98
N ASN A 125 0.24 12.93 2.07
CA ASN A 125 1.13 12.81 0.90
C ASN A 125 1.05 11.42 0.28
N SER A 126 1.08 10.38 1.11
CA SER A 126 0.98 9.00 0.64
C SER A 126 -0.40 8.72 0.02
N LYS A 127 -1.45 9.23 0.62
CA LYS A 127 -2.82 9.10 0.11
C LYS A 127 -2.95 9.76 -1.27
N LYS A 128 -2.40 10.96 -1.40
CA LYS A 128 -2.42 11.70 -2.67
C LYS A 128 -1.69 10.92 -3.78
N GLN A 129 -0.50 10.42 -3.48
CA GLN A 129 0.26 9.61 -4.43
C GLN A 129 -0.51 8.36 -4.84
N LEU A 130 -1.15 7.69 -3.89
CA LEU A 130 -1.94 6.50 -4.16
C LEU A 130 -3.12 6.82 -5.09
N ILE A 131 -3.86 7.88 -4.80
CA ILE A 131 -5.00 8.29 -5.64
C ILE A 131 -4.55 8.58 -7.07
N GLU A 132 -3.43 9.27 -7.23
CA GLU A 132 -2.90 9.58 -8.56
C GLU A 132 -2.52 8.32 -9.33
N ILE A 133 -2.02 7.30 -8.65
CA ILE A 133 -1.49 6.11 -9.31
C ILE A 133 -2.55 5.06 -9.63
N ILE A 134 -3.63 5.00 -8.87
CA ILE A 134 -4.71 4.02 -9.10
C ILE A 134 -5.78 4.52 -10.06
N ASN A 135 -5.78 5.82 -10.36
CA ASN A 135 -6.71 6.43 -11.35
C ASN A 135 -6.05 6.54 -12.76
#